data_3129e04742521e13bf1ed5c6c6485bd5
#
_entry.id   3129e04742521e13bf1ed5c6c6485bd5
#
_cell.length_a   1.000
_cell.length_b   1.000
_cell.length_c   1.000
_cell.angle_alpha   90.00
_cell.angle_beta   90.00
_cell.angle_gamma   90.00
#
_symmetry.space_group_name_H-M   'P 1'
#
loop_
_entity.id
_entity.type
_entity.pdbx_description
1 polymer ?
#
loop_
_entity_poly.entity_id
_entity_poly.type
_entity_poly.pdbx_seq_one_letter_code
_entity_poly.pdbx_strand_id
1 'polypeptide(L)'
;MIQRYMLLENRETTYRILNELKNKNSKRITLVVKSEKEWNKLQHSNLSGNILVPFFYADRIVVIPNNTNIFIYGEDEPCYTQNKLILRKRTKRNIIDSLEELGIDANEAYKMVDNTHGLYVPLKKKLFDGAMYDKPDWVEGHSDVVIAALLCGQWTEATGDVLVFEELSGKAYSDCKKELGKYLHRENPYIVSNNSCRGGNMQLASVEDAWEELDLYINDEMWDKFISLFYEVLIESEPIFEYPFEKHFEASIYAKKPEWSPTLKKGMIRTLIMRAYYRGHEENQKQIDNIVAKVLDTITSKERWGYISQYFPELCEASPESVLRKLE
;
A
#
# COMPACT_ATOMS: atom_id res chain seq x y z
N MET A 1 17.00 23.51 23.37
CA MET A 1 16.00 22.58 23.93
C MET A 1 15.55 21.68 22.78
N ILE A 2 15.81 20.37 22.86
CA ILE A 2 15.44 19.40 21.82
C ILE A 2 14.03 18.94 22.16
N GLN A 3 13.04 19.33 21.35
CA GLN A 3 11.70 18.80 21.45
C GLN A 3 11.57 17.73 20.34
N ARG A 4 11.27 16.50 20.75
CA ARG A 4 10.99 15.39 19.86
C ARG A 4 9.51 15.08 19.96
N TYR A 5 8.84 15.03 18.83
CA TYR A 5 7.43 14.69 18.75
C TYR A 5 7.30 13.35 18.03
N MET A 6 6.61 12.42 18.66
CA MET A 6 6.22 11.17 18.02
C MET A 6 4.85 11.40 17.38
N LEU A 7 4.80 11.33 16.08
CA LEU A 7 3.56 11.35 15.31
C LEU A 7 3.21 9.91 14.95
N LEU A 8 2.20 9.37 15.61
CA LEU A 8 1.59 8.13 15.17
C LEU A 8 0.89 8.38 13.84
N GLU A 9 1.53 7.89 12.79
CA GLU A 9 0.96 7.63 11.47
C GLU A 9 0.06 8.70 10.83
N ASN A 10 0.37 9.97 10.88
CA ASN A 10 -0.36 10.85 10.00
C ASN A 10 0.43 12.12 9.67
N ARG A 11 0.92 12.19 8.44
CA ARG A 11 1.57 13.39 7.92
C ARG A 11 0.60 14.58 7.83
N GLU A 12 -0.71 14.33 7.75
CA GLU A 12 -1.72 15.36 7.90
C GLU A 12 -1.56 16.10 9.22
N THR A 13 -1.34 15.36 10.31
CA THR A 13 -1.06 15.95 11.61
C THR A 13 0.27 16.70 11.62
N THR A 14 1.26 16.24 10.84
CA THR A 14 2.51 16.97 10.62
C THR A 14 2.26 18.31 9.94
N TYR A 15 1.53 18.34 8.84
CA TYR A 15 1.17 19.59 8.17
C TYR A 15 0.38 20.52 9.08
N ARG A 16 -0.56 19.99 9.83
CA ARG A 16 -1.35 20.76 10.78
C ARG A 16 -0.48 21.35 11.88
N ILE A 17 0.44 20.58 12.44
CA ILE A 17 1.40 21.08 13.44
C ILE A 17 2.35 22.09 12.81
N LEU A 18 2.87 21.84 11.63
CA LEU A 18 3.75 22.78 10.93
C LEU A 18 3.03 24.09 10.61
N ASN A 19 1.77 24.04 10.22
CA ASN A 19 0.94 25.22 10.01
C ASN A 19 0.66 25.95 11.33
N GLU A 20 0.34 25.25 12.40
CA GLU A 20 0.16 25.84 13.74
C GLU A 20 1.46 26.46 14.26
N LEU A 21 2.60 25.80 14.09
CA LEU A 21 3.91 26.31 14.46
C LEU A 21 4.28 27.54 13.63
N LYS A 22 3.97 27.55 12.35
CA LYS A 22 4.16 28.71 11.47
C LYS A 22 3.30 29.90 11.90
N ASN A 23 2.05 29.65 12.26
CA ASN A 23 1.11 30.69 12.64
C ASN A 23 1.39 31.27 14.04
N LYS A 24 1.80 30.43 15.00
CA LYS A 24 2.06 30.86 16.41
C LYS A 24 3.45 31.43 16.63
N ASN A 25 4.42 31.11 15.78
CA ASN A 25 5.81 31.56 15.96
C ASN A 25 6.28 32.47 14.81
N SER A 26 5.59 33.57 14.60
CA SER A 26 5.91 34.53 13.53
C SER A 26 7.35 35.12 13.57
N LYS A 27 8.06 34.95 14.70
CA LYS A 27 9.46 35.37 14.85
C LYS A 27 10.49 34.28 14.55
N ARG A 28 10.08 33.01 14.34
CA ARG A 28 10.99 31.91 14.08
C ARG A 28 10.66 31.29 12.72
N ILE A 29 11.70 31.05 11.94
CA ILE A 29 11.55 30.36 10.65
C ILE A 29 11.41 28.86 10.92
N THR A 30 10.39 28.23 10.35
CA THR A 30 10.23 26.79 10.33
C THR A 30 10.72 26.27 8.97
N LEU A 31 11.78 25.46 8.99
CA LEU A 31 12.35 24.82 7.80
C LEU A 31 11.98 23.35 7.80
N VAL A 32 11.24 22.93 6.78
CA VAL A 32 10.97 21.53 6.49
C VAL A 32 11.98 21.07 5.46
N VAL A 33 12.82 20.12 5.83
CA VAL A 33 13.93 19.64 4.99
C VAL A 33 13.54 18.30 4.43
N LYS A 34 13.44 18.20 3.10
CA LYS A 34 12.93 17.01 2.39
C LYS A 34 14.01 15.98 2.02
N SER A 35 15.28 16.30 2.18
CA SER A 35 16.38 15.38 1.86
C SER A 35 17.48 15.38 2.90
N GLU A 36 18.12 14.22 3.09
CA GLU A 36 19.28 14.05 3.97
C GLU A 36 20.46 14.94 3.52
N LYS A 37 20.64 15.07 2.21
CA LYS A 37 21.71 15.92 1.63
C LYS A 37 21.56 17.40 2.05
N GLU A 38 20.36 17.91 2.06
CA GLU A 38 20.07 19.28 2.51
C GLU A 38 20.21 19.40 4.04
N TRP A 39 19.76 18.39 4.79
CA TRP A 39 19.94 18.35 6.23
C TRP A 39 21.40 18.40 6.62
N ASN A 40 22.25 17.63 5.96
CA ASN A 40 23.69 17.60 6.20
C ASN A 40 24.36 18.94 5.85
N LYS A 41 23.87 19.67 4.84
CA LYS A 41 24.35 21.04 4.56
C LYS A 41 23.99 22.01 5.71
N LEU A 42 22.81 21.88 6.31
CA LEU A 42 22.40 22.72 7.42
C LEU A 42 23.22 22.48 8.69
N GLN A 43 23.81 21.30 8.90
CA GLN A 43 24.71 21.02 10.02
C GLN A 43 25.98 21.92 10.01
N HIS A 44 26.41 22.33 8.83
CA HIS A 44 27.57 23.19 8.62
C HIS A 44 27.21 24.67 8.46
N SER A 45 25.94 25.01 8.65
CA SER A 45 25.45 26.40 8.55
C SER A 45 25.43 27.07 9.92
N ASN A 46 25.51 28.40 9.93
CA ASN A 46 25.38 29.22 11.15
C ASN A 46 23.92 29.50 11.55
N LEU A 47 23.01 28.59 11.16
CA LEU A 47 21.58 28.73 11.50
C LEU A 47 21.37 28.55 13.00
N SER A 48 20.67 29.51 13.61
CA SER A 48 20.32 29.47 15.05
C SER A 48 18.92 30.01 15.29
N GLY A 49 18.26 29.53 16.33
CA GLY A 49 16.95 30.00 16.76
C GLY A 49 15.76 29.56 15.88
N ASN A 50 15.98 28.72 14.88
CA ASN A 50 14.95 28.24 13.97
C ASN A 50 14.30 26.93 14.45
N ILE A 51 13.19 26.57 13.84
CA ILE A 51 12.54 25.25 13.97
C ILE A 51 12.90 24.44 12.74
N LEU A 52 13.56 23.30 12.94
CA LEU A 52 14.00 22.41 11.87
C LEU A 52 13.23 21.09 11.94
N VAL A 53 12.65 20.68 10.82
CA VAL A 53 11.85 19.47 10.72
C VAL A 53 12.42 18.61 9.59
N PRO A 54 13.15 17.52 9.88
CA PRO A 54 13.56 16.56 8.86
C PRO A 54 12.32 15.79 8.38
N PHE A 55 12.12 15.81 7.08
CA PHE A 55 10.97 15.20 6.41
C PHE A 55 11.43 14.23 5.32
N PHE A 56 12.37 13.37 5.69
CA PHE A 56 12.97 12.34 4.87
C PHE A 56 13.27 11.12 5.74
N TYR A 57 13.44 9.97 5.11
CA TYR A 57 13.85 8.75 5.80
C TYR A 57 15.39 8.71 5.89
N ALA A 58 15.90 8.45 7.08
CA ALA A 58 17.30 8.11 7.31
C ALA A 58 17.42 7.27 8.59
N ASP A 59 18.32 6.30 8.60
CA ASP A 59 18.57 5.42 9.77
C ASP A 59 18.98 6.22 11.00
N ARG A 60 19.65 7.33 10.79
CA ARG A 60 20.10 8.22 11.86
C ARG A 60 20.11 9.66 11.42
N ILE A 61 19.32 10.51 12.11
CA ILE A 61 19.28 11.94 11.86
C ILE A 61 20.03 12.65 13.00
N VAL A 62 21.07 13.42 12.65
CA VAL A 62 21.86 14.17 13.60
C VAL A 62 21.17 15.49 13.94
N VAL A 63 21.14 15.84 15.23
CA VAL A 63 20.58 17.09 15.74
C VAL A 63 21.44 18.28 15.30
N ILE A 64 20.81 19.34 14.78
CA ILE A 64 21.48 20.58 14.45
C ILE A 64 21.44 21.49 15.68
N PRO A 65 22.59 21.81 16.29
CA PRO A 65 22.65 22.58 17.54
C PRO A 65 22.10 24.00 17.36
N ASN A 66 21.77 24.65 18.48
CA ASN A 66 21.21 26.03 18.55
C ASN A 66 19.88 26.22 17.83
N ASN A 67 19.20 25.14 17.44
CA ASN A 67 17.88 25.15 16.82
C ASN A 67 16.93 24.22 17.58
N THR A 68 15.64 24.40 17.37
CA THR A 68 14.63 23.44 17.82
C THR A 68 14.46 22.39 16.73
N ASN A 69 14.86 21.15 17.00
CA ASN A 69 14.71 20.04 16.04
C ASN A 69 13.46 19.25 16.40
N ILE A 70 12.54 19.12 15.46
CA ILE A 70 11.31 18.34 15.60
C ILE A 70 11.42 17.11 14.71
N PHE A 71 11.57 15.95 15.33
CA PHE A 71 11.61 14.67 14.63
C PHE A 71 10.23 14.04 14.64
N ILE A 72 9.80 13.59 13.48
CA ILE A 72 8.51 12.92 13.28
C ILE A 72 8.80 11.45 13.06
N TYR A 73 8.21 10.60 13.89
CA TYR A 73 8.38 9.15 13.85
C TYR A 73 7.06 8.49 13.46
N GLY A 74 7.13 7.41 12.70
CA GLY A 74 6.01 6.50 12.47
C GLY A 74 5.65 5.70 13.74
N GLU A 75 4.51 5.02 13.70
CA GLU A 75 4.01 4.22 14.82
C GLU A 75 4.98 3.08 15.20
N ASP A 76 5.66 2.52 14.20
CA ASP A 76 6.58 1.38 14.34
C ASP A 76 8.04 1.79 14.61
N GLU A 77 8.34 3.09 14.61
CA GLU A 77 9.70 3.55 14.84
C GLU A 77 10.01 3.69 16.33
N PRO A 78 11.10 3.10 16.85
CA PRO A 78 11.46 3.21 18.24
C PRO A 78 11.81 4.66 18.62
N CYS A 79 11.04 5.27 19.49
CA CYS A 79 11.29 6.60 20.01
C CYS A 79 11.64 6.56 21.50
N TYR A 80 12.92 6.69 21.82
CA TYR A 80 13.49 6.58 23.18
C TYR A 80 13.58 7.91 23.92
N THR A 81 12.77 8.91 23.57
CA THR A 81 12.84 10.23 24.22
C THR A 81 11.73 10.44 25.24
N GLN A 82 12.05 11.12 26.36
CA GLN A 82 11.07 11.50 27.35
C GLN A 82 10.17 12.66 26.89
N ASN A 83 10.68 13.55 26.03
CA ASN A 83 9.94 14.69 25.50
C ASN A 83 9.29 14.30 24.16
N LYS A 84 8.17 13.57 24.23
CA LYS A 84 7.39 13.18 23.07
C LYS A 84 5.94 13.62 23.20
N LEU A 85 5.38 14.12 22.11
CA LEU A 85 3.95 14.31 21.93
C LEU A 85 3.42 13.12 21.09
N ILE A 86 2.47 12.39 21.62
CA ILE A 86 1.81 11.30 20.91
C ILE A 86 0.54 11.87 20.31
N LEU A 87 0.47 11.87 18.97
CA LEU A 87 -0.73 12.25 18.24
C LEU A 87 -1.44 10.97 17.80
N ARG A 88 -2.67 10.82 18.25
CA ARG A 88 -3.48 9.66 17.87
C ARG A 88 -3.91 9.78 16.41
N LYS A 89 -3.79 8.67 15.70
CA LYS A 89 -4.35 8.50 14.35
C LYS A 89 -5.84 8.76 14.37
N ARG A 90 -6.36 9.47 13.37
CA ARG A 90 -7.80 9.55 13.15
C ARG A 90 -8.33 8.19 12.74
N THR A 91 -9.46 7.80 13.29
CA THR A 91 -10.14 6.58 12.86
C THR A 91 -10.74 6.80 11.47
N LYS A 92 -10.88 5.71 10.69
CA LYS A 92 -11.60 5.77 9.40
C LYS A 92 -12.96 6.46 9.56
N ARG A 93 -13.69 6.19 10.64
CA ARG A 93 -14.97 6.80 10.93
C ARG A 93 -14.90 8.32 11.07
N ASN A 94 -13.91 8.83 11.80
CA ASN A 94 -13.75 10.29 11.93
C ASN A 94 -13.47 10.99 10.59
N ILE A 95 -12.77 10.31 9.67
CA ILE A 95 -12.48 10.85 8.33
C ILE A 95 -13.77 10.83 7.50
N ILE A 96 -14.53 9.72 7.54
CA ILE A 96 -15.83 9.62 6.86
C ILE A 96 -16.78 10.71 7.34
N ASP A 97 -16.96 10.86 8.66
CA ASP A 97 -17.82 11.89 9.23
C ASP A 97 -17.42 13.30 8.75
N SER A 98 -16.10 13.57 8.66
CA SER A 98 -15.61 14.86 8.13
C SER A 98 -15.89 15.05 6.64
N LEU A 99 -15.89 13.99 5.82
CA LEU A 99 -16.23 14.04 4.41
C LEU A 99 -17.74 14.25 4.21
N GLU A 100 -18.58 13.61 5.05
CA GLU A 100 -20.02 13.84 5.07
C GLU A 100 -20.35 15.30 5.44
N GLU A 101 -19.64 15.89 6.41
CA GLU A 101 -19.76 17.32 6.76
C GLU A 101 -19.38 18.25 5.58
N LEU A 102 -18.51 17.80 4.67
CA LEU A 102 -18.19 18.51 3.42
C LEU A 102 -19.23 18.28 2.31
N GLY A 103 -20.27 17.49 2.56
CA GLY A 103 -21.38 17.25 1.64
C GLY A 103 -21.17 16.04 0.70
N ILE A 104 -20.20 15.18 0.99
CA ILE A 104 -19.95 13.94 0.23
C ILE A 104 -20.93 12.86 0.74
N ASP A 105 -21.52 12.09 -0.18
CA ASP A 105 -22.39 10.96 0.17
C ASP A 105 -21.66 9.92 1.05
N ALA A 106 -22.35 9.35 2.03
CA ALA A 106 -21.75 8.43 3.00
C ALA A 106 -21.11 7.20 2.37
N ASN A 107 -21.70 6.62 1.30
CA ASN A 107 -21.13 5.47 0.60
C ASN A 107 -19.90 5.88 -0.20
N GLU A 108 -19.92 7.06 -0.81
CA GLU A 108 -18.78 7.63 -1.54
C GLU A 108 -17.64 7.94 -0.58
N ALA A 109 -17.92 8.60 0.54
CA ALA A 109 -16.95 8.88 1.60
C ALA A 109 -16.31 7.59 2.13
N TYR A 110 -17.11 6.55 2.37
CA TYR A 110 -16.59 5.23 2.78
C TYR A 110 -15.64 4.65 1.73
N LYS A 111 -16.04 4.62 0.46
CA LYS A 111 -15.19 4.12 -0.66
C LYS A 111 -13.90 4.92 -0.78
N MET A 112 -13.96 6.24 -0.70
CA MET A 112 -12.78 7.11 -0.76
C MET A 112 -11.79 6.79 0.36
N VAL A 113 -12.27 6.67 1.60
CA VAL A 113 -11.44 6.36 2.77
C VAL A 113 -10.88 4.94 2.69
N ASP A 114 -11.64 3.99 2.21
CA ASP A 114 -11.18 2.60 2.08
C ASP A 114 -10.12 2.45 1.00
N ASN A 115 -10.32 3.01 -0.18
CA ASN A 115 -9.37 2.98 -1.31
C ASN A 115 -8.07 3.74 -1.05
N THR A 116 -8.10 4.75 -0.18
CA THR A 116 -6.93 5.58 0.15
C THR A 116 -6.35 5.27 1.52
N HIS A 117 -6.90 4.26 2.23
CA HIS A 117 -6.58 3.96 3.64
C HIS A 117 -6.67 5.18 4.58
N GLY A 118 -7.41 6.22 4.16
CA GLY A 118 -7.52 7.49 4.88
C GLY A 118 -6.22 8.32 4.85
N LEU A 119 -5.33 8.05 3.91
CA LEU A 119 -4.09 8.80 3.73
C LEU A 119 -4.37 10.17 3.09
N TYR A 120 -3.69 11.20 3.58
CA TYR A 120 -3.97 12.58 3.22
C TYR A 120 -3.78 12.88 1.73
N VAL A 121 -2.64 12.52 1.14
CA VAL A 121 -2.36 12.87 -0.27
C VAL A 121 -3.26 12.11 -1.23
N PRO A 122 -3.41 10.77 -1.15
CA PRO A 122 -4.35 10.04 -1.99
C PRO A 122 -5.80 10.54 -1.84
N LEU A 123 -6.23 10.82 -0.60
CA LEU A 123 -7.58 11.34 -0.34
C LEU A 123 -7.76 12.75 -0.94
N LYS A 124 -6.76 13.62 -0.78
CA LYS A 124 -6.77 14.96 -1.35
C LYS A 124 -6.81 14.96 -2.87
N LYS A 125 -6.10 14.04 -3.53
CA LYS A 125 -6.16 13.87 -4.99
C LYS A 125 -7.58 13.56 -5.46
N LYS A 126 -8.29 12.69 -4.74
CA LYS A 126 -9.68 12.35 -5.06
C LYS A 126 -10.67 13.49 -4.80
N LEU A 127 -10.38 14.37 -3.84
CA LEU A 127 -11.24 15.50 -3.49
C LEU A 127 -11.04 16.71 -4.41
N PHE A 128 -9.85 16.88 -4.95
CA PHE A 128 -9.47 18.08 -5.72
C PHE A 128 -8.91 17.64 -7.07
N ASP A 129 -9.80 17.35 -7.97
CA ASP A 129 -9.47 17.00 -9.37
C ASP A 129 -8.66 18.13 -10.03
N GLY A 130 -7.61 17.75 -10.78
CA GLY A 130 -6.75 18.68 -11.50
C GLY A 130 -5.73 19.45 -10.64
N ALA A 131 -5.58 19.18 -9.35
CA ALA A 131 -4.50 19.75 -8.55
C ALA A 131 -3.14 19.17 -9.00
N MET A 132 -2.17 20.06 -9.29
CA MET A 132 -0.80 19.63 -9.57
C MET A 132 -0.14 19.09 -8.29
N TYR A 133 0.37 17.88 -8.37
CA TYR A 133 1.15 17.23 -7.32
C TYR A 133 2.56 16.96 -7.82
N ASP A 134 3.54 17.10 -6.93
CA ASP A 134 4.91 16.67 -7.22
C ASP A 134 4.92 15.15 -7.46
N LYS A 135 5.71 14.72 -8.43
CA LYS A 135 5.88 13.29 -8.72
C LYS A 135 6.42 12.58 -7.48
N PRO A 136 5.81 11.46 -7.06
CA PRO A 136 6.27 10.76 -5.85
C PRO A 136 7.67 10.17 -6.02
N ASP A 137 8.44 10.13 -4.92
CA ASP A 137 9.80 9.55 -4.91
C ASP A 137 9.85 8.10 -5.44
N TRP A 138 8.80 7.33 -5.19
CA TRP A 138 8.71 5.93 -5.61
C TRP A 138 8.48 5.78 -7.13
N VAL A 139 8.00 6.82 -7.82
CA VAL A 139 7.90 6.84 -9.28
C VAL A 139 9.24 7.16 -9.91
N GLU A 140 9.95 8.16 -9.37
CA GLU A 140 11.28 8.52 -9.87
C GLU A 140 12.32 7.42 -9.63
N GLY A 141 12.20 6.75 -8.49
CA GLY A 141 13.08 5.65 -8.08
C GLY A 141 12.47 4.26 -8.32
N HIS A 142 11.57 4.11 -9.32
CA HIS A 142 10.95 2.80 -9.60
C HIS A 142 12.01 1.76 -9.94
N SER A 143 11.75 0.55 -9.48
CA SER A 143 12.62 -0.61 -9.63
C SER A 143 11.75 -1.86 -9.79
N ASP A 144 12.36 -3.00 -10.11
CA ASP A 144 11.64 -4.27 -10.17
C ASP A 144 10.93 -4.60 -8.86
N VAL A 145 11.47 -4.17 -7.72
CA VAL A 145 10.82 -4.32 -6.40
C VAL A 145 9.54 -3.50 -6.29
N VAL A 146 9.57 -2.26 -6.79
CA VAL A 146 8.38 -1.39 -6.82
C VAL A 146 7.33 -1.98 -7.77
N ILE A 147 7.74 -2.46 -8.94
CA ILE A 147 6.82 -3.08 -9.90
C ILE A 147 6.29 -4.43 -9.36
N ALA A 148 7.10 -5.24 -8.68
CA ALA A 148 6.62 -6.46 -8.03
C ALA A 148 5.54 -6.16 -6.99
N ALA A 149 5.71 -5.11 -6.18
CA ALA A 149 4.69 -4.66 -5.25
C ALA A 149 3.41 -4.17 -5.95
N LEU A 150 3.53 -3.49 -7.11
CA LEU A 150 2.39 -3.12 -7.95
C LEU A 150 1.61 -4.34 -8.39
N LEU A 151 2.30 -5.37 -8.89
CA LEU A 151 1.71 -6.60 -9.41
C LEU A 151 1.11 -7.49 -8.32
N CYS A 152 1.72 -7.55 -7.14
CA CYS A 152 1.12 -8.24 -5.99
C CYS A 152 -0.10 -7.48 -5.44
N GLY A 153 -0.11 -6.14 -5.51
CA GLY A 153 -1.16 -5.26 -4.98
C GLY A 153 -1.23 -5.27 -3.45
N GLN A 154 -1.31 -6.46 -2.88
CA GLN A 154 -1.28 -6.72 -1.43
C GLN A 154 -0.77 -8.12 -1.15
N TRP A 155 -0.05 -8.32 -0.06
CA TRP A 155 0.53 -9.61 0.32
C TRP A 155 0.78 -9.70 1.83
N THR A 156 1.10 -10.90 2.30
CA THR A 156 1.51 -11.14 3.69
C THR A 156 2.98 -11.56 3.74
N GLU A 157 3.52 -11.71 4.96
CA GLU A 157 4.85 -12.30 5.15
C GLU A 157 4.80 -13.84 5.25
N ALA A 158 3.73 -14.50 4.73
CA ALA A 158 3.69 -15.93 4.58
C ALA A 158 4.68 -16.41 3.52
N THR A 159 5.25 -17.60 3.72
CA THR A 159 6.31 -18.13 2.85
C THR A 159 5.93 -18.12 1.37
N GLY A 160 4.73 -18.55 1.00
CA GLY A 160 4.27 -18.57 -0.39
C GLY A 160 4.17 -17.17 -1.00
N ASP A 161 3.60 -16.20 -0.25
CA ASP A 161 3.51 -14.81 -0.73
C ASP A 161 4.90 -14.20 -0.94
N VAL A 162 5.82 -14.49 -0.02
CA VAL A 162 7.22 -14.04 -0.09
C VAL A 162 7.90 -14.60 -1.34
N LEU A 163 7.72 -15.90 -1.65
CA LEU A 163 8.30 -16.52 -2.85
C LEU A 163 7.78 -15.91 -4.14
N VAL A 164 6.46 -15.62 -4.23
CA VAL A 164 5.89 -14.89 -5.38
C VAL A 164 6.53 -13.51 -5.54
N PHE A 165 6.71 -12.81 -4.43
CA PHE A 165 7.35 -11.48 -4.46
C PHE A 165 8.82 -11.55 -4.90
N GLU A 166 9.58 -12.52 -4.40
CA GLU A 166 10.98 -12.75 -4.78
C GLU A 166 11.10 -13.11 -6.26
N GLU A 167 10.21 -13.97 -6.75
CA GLU A 167 10.19 -14.36 -8.15
C GLU A 167 9.90 -13.17 -9.07
N LEU A 168 8.91 -12.32 -8.73
CA LEU A 168 8.59 -11.12 -9.51
C LEU A 168 9.74 -10.10 -9.47
N SER A 169 10.31 -9.85 -8.30
CA SER A 169 11.34 -8.81 -8.13
C SER A 169 12.74 -9.25 -8.53
N GLY A 170 12.99 -10.57 -8.61
CA GLY A 170 14.32 -11.12 -8.82
C GLY A 170 15.31 -10.89 -7.67
N LYS A 171 14.82 -10.54 -6.47
CA LYS A 171 15.63 -10.22 -5.29
C LYS A 171 15.12 -10.94 -4.06
N ALA A 172 16.01 -11.18 -3.09
CA ALA A 172 15.63 -11.69 -1.78
C ALA A 172 14.66 -10.73 -1.08
N TYR A 173 13.63 -11.25 -0.41
CA TYR A 173 12.59 -10.45 0.22
C TYR A 173 13.11 -9.50 1.30
N SER A 174 14.18 -9.89 2.00
CA SER A 174 14.84 -9.00 2.96
C SER A 174 15.36 -7.70 2.35
N ASP A 175 15.86 -7.76 1.10
CA ASP A 175 16.33 -6.59 0.37
C ASP A 175 15.16 -5.80 -0.22
N CYS A 176 14.13 -6.52 -0.70
CA CYS A 176 12.87 -5.90 -1.14
C CYS A 176 12.23 -5.11 -0.01
N LYS A 177 12.16 -5.68 1.20
CA LYS A 177 11.60 -5.03 2.39
C LYS A 177 12.37 -3.77 2.78
N LYS A 178 13.70 -3.80 2.69
CA LYS A 178 14.54 -2.63 2.90
C LYS A 178 14.26 -1.51 1.90
N GLU A 179 14.11 -1.89 0.62
CA GLU A 179 13.85 -0.93 -0.46
C GLU A 179 12.47 -0.30 -0.32
N LEU A 180 11.43 -1.12 -0.12
CA LEU A 180 10.07 -0.64 0.10
C LEU A 180 9.92 0.17 1.39
N GLY A 181 10.69 -0.15 2.41
CA GLY A 181 10.73 0.60 3.67
C GLY A 181 11.03 2.08 3.50
N LYS A 182 11.75 2.46 2.44
CA LYS A 182 11.99 3.87 2.10
C LYS A 182 10.71 4.63 1.75
N TYR A 183 9.67 3.95 1.33
CA TYR A 183 8.41 4.51 0.84
C TYR A 183 7.21 4.34 1.78
N LEU A 184 7.41 3.69 2.95
CA LEU A 184 6.37 3.47 3.96
C LEU A 184 5.93 4.77 4.65
N HIS A 185 6.89 5.61 5.00
CA HIS A 185 6.68 6.78 5.86
C HIS A 185 6.86 8.10 5.11
N ARG A 186 6.36 8.18 3.88
CA ARG A 186 6.40 9.38 3.05
C ARG A 186 5.08 10.15 3.10
N GLU A 187 5.09 11.38 2.65
CA GLU A 187 3.90 12.21 2.50
C GLU A 187 2.90 11.58 1.52
N ASN A 188 3.44 10.98 0.46
CA ASN A 188 2.71 10.14 -0.46
C ASN A 188 3.34 8.75 -0.44
N PRO A 189 2.98 7.88 0.53
CA PRO A 189 3.60 6.58 0.66
C PRO A 189 3.18 5.68 -0.51
N TYR A 190 4.08 4.79 -0.91
CA TYR A 190 3.79 3.78 -1.91
C TYR A 190 3.03 2.59 -1.32
N ILE A 191 3.47 2.16 -0.15
CA ILE A 191 2.88 1.03 0.56
C ILE A 191 2.48 1.42 1.98
N VAL A 192 1.54 0.69 2.53
CA VAL A 192 1.16 0.72 3.94
C VAL A 192 1.32 -0.68 4.54
N SER A 193 1.71 -0.74 5.80
CA SER A 193 1.82 -1.98 6.56
C SER A 193 0.78 -1.99 7.66
N ASN A 194 -0.01 -3.04 7.73
CA ASN A 194 -0.90 -3.29 8.85
C ASN A 194 -0.28 -4.36 9.73
N ASN A 195 0.43 -3.95 10.78
CA ASN A 195 0.99 -4.87 11.77
C ASN A 195 -0.14 -5.45 12.62
N SER A 196 -0.67 -6.59 12.21
CA SER A 196 -1.54 -7.40 13.05
C SER A 196 -0.70 -8.43 13.82
N CYS A 197 -1.19 -8.86 14.99
CA CYS A 197 -0.54 -9.90 15.82
C CYS A 197 -0.34 -11.25 15.10
N ARG A 198 -0.76 -11.38 13.84
CA ARG A 198 -0.72 -12.62 13.03
C ARG A 198 0.21 -12.55 11.81
N GLY A 199 1.05 -11.55 11.71
CA GLY A 199 1.91 -11.28 10.55
C GLY A 199 1.52 -9.97 9.85
N GLY A 200 2.50 -9.20 9.39
CA GLY A 200 2.28 -7.93 8.71
C GLY A 200 1.62 -8.15 7.35
N ASN A 201 0.54 -7.43 7.08
CA ASN A 201 -0.01 -7.29 5.74
C ASN A 201 0.59 -6.05 5.10
N MET A 202 1.15 -6.22 3.92
CA MET A 202 1.64 -5.14 3.08
C MET A 202 0.64 -4.91 1.95
N GLN A 203 0.38 -3.65 1.61
CA GLN A 203 -0.52 -3.30 0.50
C GLN A 203 -0.17 -1.93 -0.07
N LEU A 204 -0.55 -1.69 -1.32
CA LEU A 204 -0.40 -0.37 -1.92
C LEU A 204 -1.21 0.66 -1.15
N ALA A 205 -0.64 1.84 -0.97
CA ALA A 205 -1.29 2.95 -0.28
C ALA A 205 -2.49 3.51 -1.06
N SER A 206 -2.36 3.57 -2.37
CA SER A 206 -3.42 3.85 -3.34
C SER A 206 -3.14 3.05 -4.59
N VAL A 207 -3.98 2.07 -4.87
CA VAL A 207 -3.80 1.18 -6.03
C VAL A 207 -3.93 1.98 -7.33
N GLU A 208 -4.92 2.86 -7.41
CA GLU A 208 -5.19 3.68 -8.60
C GLU A 208 -4.02 4.61 -8.89
N ASP A 209 -3.54 5.39 -7.88
CA ASP A 209 -2.40 6.29 -8.07
C ASP A 209 -1.13 5.53 -8.48
N ALA A 210 -0.91 4.34 -7.90
CA ALA A 210 0.24 3.53 -8.23
C ALA A 210 0.20 3.02 -9.67
N TRP A 211 -0.97 2.58 -10.15
CA TRP A 211 -1.14 2.13 -11.52
C TRP A 211 -1.06 3.28 -12.53
N GLU A 212 -1.66 4.42 -12.23
CA GLU A 212 -1.58 5.62 -13.06
C GLU A 212 -0.13 6.02 -13.37
N GLU A 213 0.73 5.93 -12.35
CA GLU A 213 2.13 6.37 -12.45
C GLU A 213 3.08 5.27 -12.97
N LEU A 214 2.78 3.99 -12.73
CA LEU A 214 3.75 2.90 -12.94
C LEU A 214 3.37 1.89 -14.04
N ASP A 215 2.15 1.89 -14.57
CA ASP A 215 1.73 0.92 -15.59
C ASP A 215 2.69 0.85 -16.79
N LEU A 216 3.19 2.00 -17.23
CA LEU A 216 4.11 2.10 -18.37
C LEU A 216 5.48 1.42 -18.15
N TYR A 217 5.84 1.14 -16.90
CA TYR A 217 7.11 0.49 -16.54
C TYR A 217 7.00 -1.02 -16.41
N ILE A 218 5.79 -1.59 -16.53
CA ILE A 218 5.60 -3.04 -16.58
C ILE A 218 5.98 -3.52 -17.98
N ASN A 219 7.11 -4.21 -18.10
CA ASN A 219 7.55 -4.83 -19.35
C ASN A 219 6.87 -6.20 -19.58
N ASP A 220 6.95 -6.71 -20.80
CA ASP A 220 6.29 -7.95 -21.21
C ASP A 220 6.82 -9.17 -20.44
N GLU A 221 8.12 -9.25 -20.18
CA GLU A 221 8.74 -10.34 -19.42
C GLU A 221 8.17 -10.43 -18.00
N MET A 222 8.07 -9.27 -17.31
CA MET A 222 7.52 -9.22 -15.96
C MET A 222 6.02 -9.51 -15.94
N TRP A 223 5.30 -9.09 -16.98
CA TRP A 223 3.89 -9.40 -17.14
C TRP A 223 3.64 -10.90 -17.41
N ASP A 224 4.41 -11.53 -18.26
CA ASP A 224 4.33 -12.97 -18.53
C ASP A 224 4.67 -13.80 -17.28
N LYS A 225 5.68 -13.38 -16.52
CA LYS A 225 6.02 -13.98 -15.24
C LYS A 225 4.86 -13.85 -14.24
N PHE A 226 4.25 -12.66 -14.15
CA PHE A 226 3.07 -12.44 -13.31
C PHE A 226 1.92 -13.38 -13.71
N ILE A 227 1.62 -13.54 -15.00
CA ILE A 227 0.56 -14.43 -15.46
C ILE A 227 0.84 -15.89 -15.05
N SER A 228 2.08 -16.35 -15.16
CA SER A 228 2.47 -17.70 -14.76
C SER A 228 2.23 -17.92 -13.26
N LEU A 229 2.69 -17.00 -12.43
CA LEU A 229 2.48 -17.05 -10.98
C LEU A 229 1.00 -16.90 -10.60
N PHE A 230 0.25 -16.05 -11.33
CA PHE A 230 -1.18 -15.90 -11.11
C PHE A 230 -1.93 -17.22 -11.27
N TYR A 231 -1.59 -18.02 -12.30
CA TYR A 231 -2.18 -19.34 -12.47
C TYR A 231 -1.84 -20.28 -11.32
N GLU A 232 -0.58 -20.35 -10.92
CA GLU A 232 -0.16 -21.19 -9.80
C GLU A 232 -0.93 -20.85 -8.52
N VAL A 233 -0.99 -19.54 -8.19
CA VAL A 233 -1.63 -19.03 -6.98
C VAL A 233 -3.15 -19.26 -7.00
N LEU A 234 -3.82 -19.04 -8.12
CA LEU A 234 -5.29 -19.15 -8.20
C LEU A 234 -5.78 -20.59 -8.44
N ILE A 235 -4.93 -21.47 -8.98
CA ILE A 235 -5.28 -22.88 -9.19
C ILE A 235 -5.11 -23.72 -7.91
N GLU A 236 -4.41 -23.21 -6.91
CA GLU A 236 -4.31 -23.89 -5.60
C GLU A 236 -5.69 -24.30 -5.09
N SER A 237 -5.81 -25.53 -4.59
CA SER A 237 -6.99 -25.99 -3.84
C SER A 237 -6.79 -25.70 -2.35
N GLU A 238 -7.83 -25.24 -1.68
CA GLU A 238 -7.75 -25.13 -0.22
C GLU A 238 -7.77 -26.52 0.43
N PRO A 239 -6.80 -26.81 1.31
CA PRO A 239 -6.71 -28.12 1.98
C PRO A 239 -7.95 -28.52 2.78
N ILE A 240 -8.80 -27.58 3.18
CA ILE A 240 -10.05 -27.84 3.87
C ILE A 240 -11.02 -28.68 3.00
N PHE A 241 -10.98 -28.51 1.68
CA PHE A 241 -11.85 -29.25 0.77
C PHE A 241 -11.40 -30.68 0.48
N GLU A 242 -10.22 -31.09 0.96
CA GLU A 242 -9.81 -32.50 0.98
C GLU A 242 -10.58 -33.33 2.01
N TYR A 243 -11.28 -32.66 2.94
CA TYR A 243 -12.07 -33.29 4.00
C TYR A 243 -13.57 -33.28 3.63
N PRO A 244 -14.35 -34.29 4.10
CA PRO A 244 -15.80 -34.28 3.98
C PRO A 244 -16.40 -33.03 4.63
N PHE A 245 -17.51 -32.52 4.08
CA PHE A 245 -18.16 -31.28 4.54
C PHE A 245 -18.42 -31.26 6.05
N GLU A 246 -18.83 -32.39 6.63
CA GLU A 246 -19.11 -32.54 8.06
C GLU A 246 -17.86 -32.31 8.95
N LYS A 247 -16.67 -32.44 8.35
CA LYS A 247 -15.39 -32.26 9.02
C LYS A 247 -14.71 -30.92 8.71
N HIS A 248 -15.33 -30.05 7.90
CA HIS A 248 -14.71 -28.76 7.54
C HIS A 248 -14.40 -27.88 8.76
N PHE A 249 -15.24 -27.93 9.82
CA PHE A 249 -14.96 -27.19 11.05
C PHE A 249 -13.69 -27.71 11.74
N GLU A 250 -13.54 -29.02 11.88
CA GLU A 250 -12.34 -29.63 12.46
C GLU A 250 -11.12 -29.40 11.54
N ALA A 251 -11.30 -29.55 10.22
CA ALA A 251 -10.27 -29.32 9.21
C ALA A 251 -9.76 -27.87 9.23
N SER A 252 -10.61 -26.89 9.50
CA SER A 252 -10.17 -25.48 9.64
C SER A 252 -9.12 -25.28 10.76
N ILE A 253 -9.08 -26.19 11.73
CA ILE A 253 -8.14 -26.17 12.86
C ILE A 253 -6.87 -26.97 12.54
N TYR A 254 -7.01 -28.13 11.88
CA TYR A 254 -5.96 -29.13 11.74
C TYR A 254 -5.42 -29.27 10.32
N ALA A 255 -6.13 -28.79 9.30
CA ALA A 255 -5.69 -28.85 7.91
C ALA A 255 -4.41 -28.03 7.69
N LYS A 256 -3.61 -28.46 6.74
CA LYS A 256 -2.49 -27.66 6.23
C LYS A 256 -3.04 -26.32 5.75
N LYS A 257 -2.36 -25.23 6.12
CA LYS A 257 -2.74 -23.90 5.59
C LYS A 257 -2.45 -23.83 4.08
N PRO A 258 -3.25 -23.06 3.32
CA PRO A 258 -2.92 -22.76 1.94
C PRO A 258 -1.49 -22.19 1.85
N GLU A 259 -0.82 -22.46 0.75
CA GLU A 259 0.53 -21.97 0.51
C GLU A 259 0.52 -20.46 0.33
N TRP A 260 -0.47 -19.95 -0.41
CA TRP A 260 -0.63 -18.52 -0.65
C TRP A 260 -1.82 -17.94 0.10
N SER A 261 -1.61 -16.72 0.61
CA SER A 261 -2.65 -16.05 1.39
C SER A 261 -3.84 -15.60 0.53
N PRO A 262 -5.06 -15.54 1.09
CA PRO A 262 -6.19 -14.89 0.42
C PRO A 262 -5.92 -13.42 0.10
N THR A 263 -5.05 -12.77 0.87
CA THR A 263 -4.62 -11.39 0.66
C THR A 263 -3.89 -11.25 -0.68
N LEU A 264 -2.88 -12.08 -0.93
CA LEU A 264 -2.16 -12.10 -2.21
C LEU A 264 -3.09 -12.40 -3.37
N LYS A 265 -3.93 -13.43 -3.26
CA LYS A 265 -4.89 -13.83 -4.31
C LYS A 265 -5.78 -12.66 -4.74
N LYS A 266 -6.36 -11.94 -3.78
CA LYS A 266 -7.16 -10.73 -4.06
C LYS A 266 -6.34 -9.61 -4.68
N GLY A 267 -5.11 -9.39 -4.21
CA GLY A 267 -4.21 -8.41 -4.78
C GLY A 267 -3.92 -8.69 -6.25
N MET A 268 -3.57 -9.92 -6.58
CA MET A 268 -3.28 -10.33 -7.96
C MET A 268 -4.52 -10.24 -8.88
N ILE A 269 -5.72 -10.57 -8.40
CA ILE A 269 -6.95 -10.36 -9.19
C ILE A 269 -7.18 -8.88 -9.44
N ARG A 270 -6.98 -8.03 -8.42
CA ARG A 270 -7.09 -6.57 -8.58
C ARG A 270 -6.10 -6.03 -9.60
N THR A 271 -4.93 -6.63 -9.70
CA THR A 271 -3.93 -6.31 -10.75
C THR A 271 -4.48 -6.55 -12.16
N LEU A 272 -5.24 -7.62 -12.40
CA LEU A 272 -5.92 -7.83 -13.70
C LEU A 272 -6.94 -6.71 -13.98
N ILE A 273 -7.73 -6.33 -12.98
CA ILE A 273 -8.72 -5.24 -13.11
C ILE A 273 -8.02 -3.93 -13.49
N MET A 274 -6.96 -3.59 -12.80
CA MET A 274 -6.21 -2.36 -13.06
C MET A 274 -5.55 -2.38 -14.44
N ARG A 275 -4.99 -3.53 -14.85
CA ARG A 275 -4.42 -3.69 -16.18
C ARG A 275 -5.46 -3.52 -17.29
N ALA A 276 -6.68 -4.08 -17.11
CA ALA A 276 -7.80 -3.89 -18.02
C ALA A 276 -8.18 -2.40 -18.13
N TYR A 277 -8.22 -1.71 -17.01
CA TYR A 277 -8.62 -0.31 -16.94
C TYR A 277 -7.59 0.63 -17.60
N TYR A 278 -6.31 0.53 -17.22
CA TYR A 278 -5.27 1.47 -17.67
C TYR A 278 -4.78 1.20 -19.08
N ARG A 279 -4.80 -0.05 -19.53
CA ARG A 279 -4.44 -0.41 -20.89
C ARG A 279 -5.63 -0.83 -21.74
N GLY A 280 -6.78 -0.21 -21.54
CA GLY A 280 -8.11 -0.52 -22.07
C GLY A 280 -8.26 -0.67 -23.58
N HIS A 281 -7.29 -1.32 -24.25
CA HIS A 281 -7.41 -1.75 -25.64
C HIS A 281 -8.05 -3.13 -25.70
N GLU A 282 -8.81 -3.38 -26.76
CA GLU A 282 -9.52 -4.64 -26.97
C GLU A 282 -8.62 -5.88 -26.86
N GLU A 283 -7.35 -5.78 -27.28
CA GLU A 283 -6.36 -6.87 -27.15
C GLU A 283 -6.02 -7.18 -25.69
N ASN A 284 -5.84 -6.17 -24.85
CA ASN A 284 -5.55 -6.39 -23.42
C ASN A 284 -6.74 -7.01 -22.71
N GLN A 285 -7.97 -6.55 -23.00
CA GLN A 285 -9.15 -7.16 -22.44
C GLN A 285 -9.27 -8.63 -22.84
N LYS A 286 -9.05 -8.97 -24.11
CA LYS A 286 -9.02 -10.35 -24.58
C LYS A 286 -7.96 -11.21 -23.86
N GLN A 287 -6.79 -10.64 -23.60
CA GLN A 287 -5.77 -11.34 -22.83
C GLN A 287 -6.26 -11.64 -21.41
N ILE A 288 -6.86 -10.66 -20.72
CA ILE A 288 -7.41 -10.83 -19.38
C ILE A 288 -8.57 -11.82 -19.38
N ASP A 289 -9.46 -11.75 -20.36
CA ASP A 289 -10.57 -12.70 -20.52
C ASP A 289 -10.05 -14.14 -20.65
N ASN A 290 -8.98 -14.33 -21.43
CA ASN A 290 -8.33 -15.64 -21.56
C ASN A 290 -7.69 -16.12 -20.25
N ILE A 291 -7.06 -15.20 -19.49
CA ILE A 291 -6.46 -15.52 -18.18
C ILE A 291 -7.55 -15.99 -17.21
N VAL A 292 -8.63 -15.22 -17.09
CA VAL A 292 -9.75 -15.54 -16.20
C VAL A 292 -10.45 -16.83 -16.65
N ALA A 293 -10.75 -16.98 -17.94
CA ALA A 293 -11.36 -18.20 -18.48
C ALA A 293 -10.54 -19.45 -18.13
N LYS A 294 -9.21 -19.38 -18.30
CA LYS A 294 -8.32 -20.52 -17.98
C LYS A 294 -8.35 -20.89 -16.49
N VAL A 295 -8.44 -19.91 -15.58
CA VAL A 295 -8.64 -20.19 -14.14
C VAL A 295 -10.01 -20.83 -13.90
N LEU A 296 -11.08 -20.32 -14.51
CA LEU A 296 -12.44 -20.83 -14.37
C LEU A 296 -12.56 -22.25 -14.95
N ASP A 297 -11.83 -22.59 -16.00
CA ASP A 297 -11.81 -23.92 -16.59
C ASP A 297 -11.21 -25.01 -15.69
N THR A 298 -10.42 -24.63 -14.70
CA THR A 298 -9.94 -25.55 -13.65
C THR A 298 -11.03 -25.96 -12.66
N ILE A 299 -12.19 -25.32 -12.69
CA ILE A 299 -13.32 -25.61 -11.80
C ILE A 299 -14.07 -26.84 -12.33
N THR A 300 -13.72 -27.99 -11.79
CA THR A 300 -14.29 -29.28 -12.17
C THR A 300 -15.13 -29.93 -11.07
N SER A 301 -15.09 -29.39 -9.85
CA SER A 301 -15.82 -29.94 -8.69
C SER A 301 -16.59 -28.86 -7.94
N LYS A 302 -17.56 -29.28 -7.10
CA LYS A 302 -18.34 -28.37 -6.25
C LYS A 302 -17.47 -27.67 -5.19
N GLU A 303 -16.50 -28.38 -4.69
CA GLU A 303 -15.53 -27.86 -3.70
C GLU A 303 -14.72 -26.73 -4.34
N ARG A 304 -14.27 -26.93 -5.57
CA ARG A 304 -13.53 -25.90 -6.31
C ARG A 304 -14.41 -24.68 -6.62
N TRP A 305 -15.69 -24.91 -6.93
CA TRP A 305 -16.66 -23.83 -7.05
C TRP A 305 -16.78 -23.03 -5.75
N GLY A 306 -16.97 -23.72 -4.62
CA GLY A 306 -17.06 -23.07 -3.32
C GLY A 306 -15.85 -22.21 -3.01
N TYR A 307 -14.66 -22.69 -3.37
CA TYR A 307 -13.42 -21.94 -3.17
C TYR A 307 -13.32 -20.70 -4.06
N ILE A 308 -13.50 -20.84 -5.37
CA ILE A 308 -13.34 -19.73 -6.30
C ILE A 308 -14.46 -18.69 -6.15
N SER A 309 -15.66 -19.09 -5.70
CA SER A 309 -16.81 -18.18 -5.56
C SER A 309 -16.55 -16.97 -4.66
N GLN A 310 -15.64 -17.10 -3.70
CA GLN A 310 -15.24 -15.97 -2.84
C GLN A 310 -14.51 -14.85 -3.60
N TYR A 311 -14.00 -15.14 -4.81
CA TYR A 311 -13.31 -14.19 -5.67
C TYR A 311 -14.14 -13.76 -6.88
N PHE A 312 -15.37 -14.25 -7.02
CA PHE A 312 -16.23 -13.95 -8.17
C PHE A 312 -16.51 -12.46 -8.35
N PRO A 313 -16.75 -11.67 -7.30
CA PRO A 313 -16.94 -10.23 -7.48
C PRO A 313 -15.79 -9.58 -8.23
N GLU A 314 -14.56 -9.84 -7.80
CA GLU A 314 -13.36 -9.27 -8.40
C GLU A 314 -13.07 -9.89 -9.79
N LEU A 315 -13.31 -11.18 -9.98
CA LEU A 315 -13.16 -11.84 -11.29
C LEU A 315 -14.19 -11.34 -12.30
N CYS A 316 -15.44 -11.07 -11.86
CA CYS A 316 -16.47 -10.42 -12.69
C CYS A 316 -16.08 -9.02 -13.11
N GLU A 317 -15.43 -8.25 -12.22
CA GLU A 317 -14.93 -6.92 -12.56
C GLU A 317 -13.80 -6.98 -13.59
N ALA A 318 -12.90 -7.97 -13.48
CA ALA A 318 -11.81 -8.16 -14.42
C ALA A 318 -12.28 -8.66 -15.79
N SER A 319 -13.21 -9.61 -15.82
CA SER A 319 -13.70 -10.29 -17.04
C SER A 319 -15.15 -10.74 -16.88
N PRO A 320 -16.14 -9.86 -17.10
CA PRO A 320 -17.57 -10.18 -16.98
C PRO A 320 -18.00 -11.32 -17.90
N GLU A 321 -17.54 -11.29 -19.16
CA GLU A 321 -17.93 -12.29 -20.17
C GLU A 321 -17.46 -13.71 -19.81
N SER A 322 -16.20 -13.84 -19.34
CA SER A 322 -15.65 -15.15 -19.00
C SER A 322 -16.40 -15.77 -17.80
N VAL A 323 -16.73 -14.94 -16.81
CA VAL A 323 -17.46 -15.41 -15.62
C VAL A 323 -18.90 -15.78 -15.97
N LEU A 324 -19.61 -14.94 -16.73
CA LEU A 324 -20.99 -15.23 -17.17
C LEU A 324 -21.07 -16.52 -17.99
N ARG A 325 -20.17 -16.70 -18.96
CA ARG A 325 -20.10 -17.93 -19.78
C ARG A 325 -19.85 -19.18 -18.93
N LYS A 326 -19.15 -19.07 -17.81
CA LYS A 326 -18.91 -20.21 -16.92
C LYS A 326 -20.11 -20.52 -16.02
N LEU A 327 -20.97 -19.55 -15.77
CA LEU A 327 -22.18 -19.69 -14.96
C LEU A 327 -23.37 -20.26 -15.78
N GLU A 328 -23.37 -20.11 -17.11
CA GLU A 328 -24.32 -20.73 -18.03
C GLU A 328 -24.03 -22.23 -18.19
#